data_85d4b9bec940420ac08a9ea56e147277
#
_entry.id   85d4b9bec940420ac08a9ea56e147277
#
_cell.length_a   1.000
_cell.length_b   1.000
_cell.length_c   1.000
_cell.angle_alpha   90.00
_cell.angle_beta   90.00
_cell.angle_gamma   90.00
#
_symmetry.space_group_name_H-M   'P 1'
#
loop_
_entity.id
_entity.type
_entity.pdbx_description
1 polymer ?
#
loop_
_entity_poly.entity_id
_entity_poly.type
_entity_poly.pdbx_seq_one_letter_code
_entity_poly.pdbx_strand_id
1 'polypeptide(L)'
;MYNVYPLPSKCPVCSEAMTITRLHCPHCEITVEGHFALGRLSRLTPEQLEFVEVYLRCDGKIKRVEDELGVSYPTVRGWLNEIIVSLGYEVPRAEVPEEASAERRRQVLDDLAAGRISSSEAVGLLRSDMS
;
A
#
# COMPACT_ATOMS: atom_id res chain seq x y z
N MET A 1 -9.38 18.18 -31.39
CA MET A 1 -9.30 17.09 -30.40
C MET A 1 -8.23 17.48 -29.39
N TYR A 2 -8.60 17.72 -28.15
CA TYR A 2 -7.65 18.10 -27.10
C TYR A 2 -6.99 16.85 -26.55
N ASN A 3 -5.65 16.83 -26.52
CA ASN A 3 -4.94 15.78 -25.79
C ASN A 3 -5.17 15.98 -24.29
N VAL A 4 -5.88 15.03 -23.67
CA VAL A 4 -6.10 15.03 -22.23
C VAL A 4 -4.91 14.33 -21.58
N TYR A 5 -4.13 15.07 -20.83
CA TYR A 5 -3.01 14.54 -20.06
C TYR A 5 -3.43 14.27 -18.62
N PRO A 6 -2.86 13.27 -17.95
CA PRO A 6 -3.08 13.07 -16.52
C PRO A 6 -2.63 14.32 -15.75
N LEU A 7 -3.40 14.68 -14.73
CA LEU A 7 -3.13 15.86 -13.93
C LEU A 7 -1.88 15.66 -13.08
N PRO A 8 -0.84 16.50 -13.20
CA PRO A 8 0.30 16.41 -12.33
C PRO A 8 -0.09 16.84 -10.90
N SER A 9 0.12 15.96 -9.93
CA SER A 9 -0.17 16.25 -8.52
C SER A 9 0.90 17.13 -7.87
N LYS A 10 2.11 17.16 -8.43
CA LYS A 10 3.26 17.91 -7.94
C LYS A 10 3.83 18.83 -9.01
N CYS A 11 4.29 20.00 -8.59
CA CYS A 11 4.98 20.94 -9.46
C CYS A 11 6.32 20.33 -9.94
N PRO A 12 6.61 20.31 -11.25
CA PRO A 12 7.87 19.76 -11.76
C PRO A 12 9.10 20.62 -11.39
N VAL A 13 8.90 21.82 -10.87
CA VAL A 13 10.01 22.73 -10.50
C VAL A 13 10.33 22.66 -9.01
N CYS A 14 9.33 22.74 -8.13
CA CYS A 14 9.55 22.77 -6.67
C CYS A 14 8.99 21.55 -5.92
N SER A 15 8.35 20.61 -6.63
CA SER A 15 7.74 19.39 -6.06
C SER A 15 6.61 19.63 -5.04
N GLU A 16 6.17 20.87 -4.87
CA GLU A 16 5.02 21.21 -4.03
C GLU A 16 3.70 20.80 -4.69
N ALA A 17 2.65 20.66 -3.88
CA ALA A 17 1.33 20.30 -4.37
C ALA A 17 0.76 21.36 -5.29
N MET A 18 0.19 20.95 -6.42
CA MET A 18 -0.47 21.86 -7.35
C MET A 18 -1.96 22.03 -7.01
N THR A 19 -2.48 23.23 -7.27
CA THR A 19 -3.89 23.56 -7.10
C THR A 19 -4.51 23.82 -8.48
N ILE A 20 -5.72 23.31 -8.69
CA ILE A 20 -6.47 23.60 -9.92
C ILE A 20 -7.15 24.97 -9.74
N THR A 21 -6.93 25.87 -10.68
CA THR A 21 -7.52 27.22 -10.65
C THR A 21 -8.60 27.41 -11.71
N ARG A 22 -8.62 26.58 -12.74
CA ARG A 22 -9.59 26.68 -13.84
C ARG A 22 -10.00 25.30 -14.33
N LEU A 23 -11.30 25.09 -14.46
CA LEU A 23 -11.92 23.92 -15.07
C LEU A 23 -12.80 24.39 -16.25
N HIS A 24 -12.74 23.68 -17.36
CA HIS A 24 -13.53 23.93 -18.55
C HIS A 24 -14.34 22.70 -18.94
N CYS A 25 -15.61 22.89 -19.21
CA CYS A 25 -16.48 21.83 -19.73
C CYS A 25 -16.50 21.89 -21.26
N PRO A 26 -15.97 20.88 -21.97
CA PRO A 26 -15.92 20.90 -23.43
C PRO A 26 -17.29 20.68 -24.09
N HIS A 27 -18.31 20.29 -23.32
CA HIS A 27 -19.66 20.07 -23.85
C HIS A 27 -20.52 21.33 -23.84
N CYS A 28 -20.50 22.10 -22.76
CA CYS A 28 -21.32 23.32 -22.61
C CYS A 28 -20.48 24.61 -22.57
N GLU A 29 -19.18 24.51 -22.81
CA GLU A 29 -18.23 25.65 -22.88
C GLU A 29 -18.14 26.48 -21.58
N ILE A 30 -18.75 26.01 -20.48
CA ILE A 30 -18.66 26.70 -19.19
C ILE A 30 -17.26 26.58 -18.61
N THR A 31 -16.72 27.67 -18.13
CA THR A 31 -15.47 27.74 -17.38
C THR A 31 -15.77 28.09 -15.93
N VAL A 32 -15.20 27.30 -15.00
CA VAL A 32 -15.28 27.54 -13.56
C VAL A 32 -13.88 27.91 -13.07
N GLU A 33 -13.75 29.05 -12.43
CA GLU A 33 -12.50 29.55 -11.84
C GLU A 33 -12.59 29.56 -10.31
N GLY A 34 -11.50 29.17 -9.65
CA GLY A 34 -11.44 29.09 -8.20
C GLY A 34 -10.19 28.34 -7.72
N HIS A 35 -10.12 28.02 -6.44
CA HIS A 35 -9.08 27.20 -5.87
C HIS A 35 -9.66 25.85 -5.49
N PHE A 36 -9.34 24.83 -6.30
CA PHE A 36 -9.84 23.46 -6.10
C PHE A 36 -8.70 22.56 -5.65
N ALA A 37 -8.88 21.94 -4.50
CA ALA A 37 -7.93 20.95 -4.00
C ALA A 37 -8.12 19.61 -4.71
N LEU A 38 -7.03 18.98 -5.05
CA LEU A 38 -7.02 17.59 -5.48
C LEU A 38 -7.30 16.69 -4.28
N GLY A 39 -8.13 15.67 -4.47
CA GLY A 39 -8.36 14.66 -3.44
C GLY A 39 -7.08 13.90 -3.08
N ARG A 40 -7.09 13.18 -1.96
CA ARG A 40 -5.91 12.42 -1.49
C ARG A 40 -5.39 11.41 -2.50
N LEU A 41 -6.28 10.82 -3.30
CA LEU A 41 -5.91 9.87 -4.35
C LEU A 41 -5.02 10.49 -5.44
N SER A 42 -5.03 11.81 -5.61
CA SER A 42 -4.13 12.49 -6.55
C SER A 42 -2.65 12.43 -6.15
N ARG A 43 -2.34 12.02 -4.92
CA ARG A 43 -0.96 11.78 -4.46
C ARG A 43 -0.37 10.49 -5.00
N LEU A 44 -1.23 9.59 -5.50
CA LEU A 44 -0.84 8.32 -6.05
C LEU A 44 -0.32 8.47 -7.47
N THR A 45 0.65 7.63 -7.84
CA THR A 45 1.09 7.51 -9.22
C THR A 45 0.01 6.84 -10.07
N PRO A 46 0.05 6.95 -11.41
CA PRO A 46 -0.88 6.24 -12.28
C PRO A 46 -0.90 4.73 -12.02
N GLU A 47 0.26 4.12 -11.80
CA GLU A 47 0.41 2.69 -11.51
C GLU A 47 -0.23 2.31 -10.16
N GLN A 48 -0.07 3.18 -9.16
CA GLN A 48 -0.70 2.99 -7.85
C GLN A 48 -2.23 3.12 -7.94
N LEU A 49 -2.73 4.05 -8.76
CA LEU A 49 -4.17 4.18 -9.01
C LEU A 49 -4.74 2.95 -9.70
N GLU A 50 -4.05 2.42 -10.71
CA GLU A 50 -4.44 1.19 -11.40
C GLU A 50 -4.51 0.00 -10.42
N PHE A 51 -3.52 -0.13 -9.55
CA PHE A 51 -3.55 -1.14 -8.48
C PHE A 51 -4.75 -0.97 -7.56
N VAL A 52 -5.08 0.25 -7.13
CA VAL A 52 -6.26 0.54 -6.29
C VAL A 52 -7.56 0.11 -6.99
N GLU A 53 -7.69 0.38 -8.30
CA GLU A 53 -8.85 -0.04 -9.08
C GLU A 53 -8.99 -1.56 -9.12
N VAL A 54 -7.88 -2.28 -9.36
CA VAL A 54 -7.85 -3.75 -9.34
C VAL A 54 -8.22 -4.28 -7.95
N TYR A 55 -7.65 -3.68 -6.90
CA TYR A 55 -7.93 -4.07 -5.52
C TYR A 55 -9.41 -3.93 -5.16
N LEU A 56 -10.04 -2.83 -5.57
CA LEU A 56 -11.48 -2.59 -5.37
C LEU A 56 -12.34 -3.58 -6.19
N ARG A 57 -11.99 -3.85 -7.45
CA ARG A 57 -12.66 -4.84 -8.29
C ARG A 57 -12.62 -6.25 -7.70
N CYS A 58 -11.55 -6.57 -6.99
CA CYS A 58 -11.36 -7.84 -6.30
C CYS A 58 -12.01 -7.89 -4.91
N ASP A 59 -12.85 -6.92 -4.54
CA ASP A 59 -13.48 -6.80 -3.22
C ASP A 59 -12.48 -6.76 -2.04
N GLY A 60 -11.27 -6.25 -2.26
CA GLY A 60 -10.21 -6.24 -1.26
C GLY A 60 -9.63 -7.62 -0.95
N LYS A 61 -9.96 -8.64 -1.72
CA LYS A 61 -9.46 -10.02 -1.51
C LYS A 61 -8.10 -10.17 -2.16
N ILE A 62 -7.04 -10.15 -1.33
CA ILE A 62 -5.65 -10.18 -1.81
C ILE A 62 -5.39 -11.37 -2.74
N LYS A 63 -5.93 -12.55 -2.44
CA LYS A 63 -5.76 -13.73 -3.29
C LYS A 63 -6.29 -13.54 -4.71
N ARG A 64 -7.42 -12.82 -4.87
CA ARG A 64 -7.95 -12.47 -6.19
C ARG A 64 -7.06 -11.45 -6.92
N VAL A 65 -6.46 -10.53 -6.16
CA VAL A 65 -5.50 -9.54 -6.71
C VAL A 65 -4.23 -10.25 -7.19
N GLU A 66 -3.74 -11.25 -6.45
CA GLU A 66 -2.60 -12.08 -6.86
C GLU A 66 -2.89 -12.77 -8.21
N ASP A 67 -4.07 -13.38 -8.32
CA ASP A 67 -4.49 -14.09 -9.54
C ASP A 67 -4.67 -13.12 -10.73
N GLU A 68 -5.26 -11.95 -10.50
CA GLU A 68 -5.51 -10.93 -11.53
C GLU A 68 -4.21 -10.29 -12.04
N LEU A 69 -3.27 -9.98 -11.14
CA LEU A 69 -2.01 -9.30 -11.46
C LEU A 69 -0.85 -10.27 -11.70
N GLY A 70 -1.00 -11.55 -11.41
CA GLY A 70 0.05 -12.56 -11.55
C GLY A 70 1.25 -12.35 -10.62
N VAL A 71 1.04 -11.78 -9.44
CA VAL A 71 2.07 -11.46 -8.45
C VAL A 71 1.84 -12.20 -7.13
N SER A 72 2.88 -12.29 -6.30
CA SER A 72 2.79 -12.99 -5.01
C SER A 72 2.14 -12.15 -3.91
N TYR A 73 1.62 -12.81 -2.87
CA TYR A 73 1.05 -12.16 -1.68
C TYR A 73 1.95 -11.08 -1.06
N PRO A 74 3.26 -11.32 -0.81
CA PRO A 74 4.14 -10.30 -0.27
C PRO A 74 4.23 -9.07 -1.16
N THR A 75 4.19 -9.24 -2.47
CA THR A 75 4.25 -8.14 -3.45
C THR A 75 2.99 -7.28 -3.36
N VAL A 76 1.81 -7.90 -3.34
CA VAL A 76 0.52 -7.20 -3.19
C VAL A 76 0.49 -6.42 -1.87
N ARG A 77 0.94 -7.03 -0.77
CA ARG A 77 1.02 -6.37 0.54
C ARG A 77 2.01 -5.20 0.54
N GLY A 78 3.16 -5.35 -0.13
CA GLY A 78 4.15 -4.29 -0.28
C GLY A 78 3.56 -3.08 -0.99
N TRP A 79 2.94 -3.27 -2.14
CA TRP A 79 2.29 -2.19 -2.91
C TRP A 79 1.16 -1.51 -2.14
N LEU A 80 0.34 -2.31 -1.43
CA LEU A 80 -0.73 -1.76 -0.59
C LEU A 80 -0.16 -0.86 0.52
N ASN A 81 0.92 -1.27 1.17
CA ASN A 81 1.58 -0.49 2.20
C ASN A 81 2.18 0.81 1.63
N GLU A 82 2.83 0.77 0.47
CA GLU A 82 3.35 1.96 -0.22
C GLU A 82 2.23 2.96 -0.54
N ILE A 83 1.08 2.46 -1.01
CA ILE A 83 -0.08 3.29 -1.31
C ILE A 83 -0.62 3.94 -0.04
N ILE A 84 -0.75 3.20 1.06
CA ILE A 84 -1.20 3.72 2.36
C ILE A 84 -0.28 4.86 2.83
N VAL A 85 1.04 4.68 2.73
CA VAL A 85 2.03 5.71 3.07
C VAL A 85 1.91 6.92 2.13
N SER A 86 1.74 6.71 0.82
CA SER A 86 1.58 7.78 -0.16
C SER A 86 0.32 8.62 0.10
N LEU A 87 -0.72 8.00 0.64
CA LEU A 87 -1.94 8.68 1.07
C LEU A 87 -1.76 9.49 2.36
N GLY A 88 -0.63 9.34 3.06
CA GLY A 88 -0.31 10.04 4.31
C GLY A 88 -0.77 9.31 5.57
N TYR A 89 -1.03 8.00 5.48
CA TYR A 89 -1.35 7.16 6.64
C TYR A 89 -0.12 6.37 7.08
N GLU A 90 -0.05 6.08 8.37
CA GLU A 90 0.91 5.10 8.88
C GLU A 90 0.44 3.69 8.51
N VAL A 91 1.37 2.87 8.05
CA VAL A 91 1.08 1.45 7.88
C VAL A 91 0.99 0.85 9.27
N PRO A 92 -0.14 0.23 9.65
CA PRO A 92 -0.17 -0.56 10.88
C PRO A 92 1.01 -1.54 10.80
N ARG A 93 1.88 -1.54 11.81
CA ARG A 93 2.88 -2.60 11.95
C ARG A 93 2.14 -3.90 11.70
N ALA A 94 2.57 -4.68 10.71
CA ALA A 94 1.94 -5.93 10.40
C ALA A 94 1.89 -6.71 11.71
N GLU A 95 0.70 -6.81 12.29
CA GLU A 95 0.42 -7.86 13.26
C GLU A 95 0.68 -9.13 12.47
N VAL A 96 1.83 -9.74 12.72
CA VAL A 96 2.07 -11.12 12.31
C VAL A 96 0.84 -11.85 12.84
N PRO A 97 0.05 -12.54 12.00
CA PRO A 97 -1.15 -13.19 12.49
C PRO A 97 -0.78 -13.95 13.75
N GLU A 98 -1.52 -13.75 14.84
CA GLU A 98 -1.21 -14.34 16.16
C GLU A 98 -0.99 -15.86 16.03
N GLU A 99 -1.68 -16.47 15.07
CA GLU A 99 -1.52 -17.88 14.68
C GLU A 99 -0.13 -18.21 14.14
N ALA A 100 0.43 -17.38 13.24
CA ALA A 100 1.78 -17.62 12.69
C ALA A 100 2.88 -17.39 13.74
N SER A 101 2.68 -16.42 14.64
CA SER A 101 3.55 -16.16 15.78
C SER A 101 3.46 -17.31 16.81
N ALA A 102 2.25 -17.80 17.10
CA ALA A 102 2.03 -18.93 18.00
C ALA A 102 2.62 -20.23 17.46
N GLU A 103 2.48 -20.47 16.16
CA GLU A 103 3.02 -21.67 15.51
C GLU A 103 4.56 -21.67 15.49
N ARG A 104 5.17 -20.53 15.22
CA ARG A 104 6.62 -20.35 15.29
C ARG A 104 7.16 -20.52 16.72
N ARG A 105 6.48 -19.98 17.73
CA ARG A 105 6.82 -20.19 19.14
C ARG A 105 6.74 -21.66 19.54
N ARG A 106 5.69 -22.36 19.12
CA ARG A 106 5.56 -23.82 19.35
C ARG A 106 6.72 -24.57 18.73
N GLN A 107 7.10 -24.25 17.51
CA GLN A 107 8.20 -24.91 16.81
C GLN A 107 9.55 -24.70 17.51
N VAL A 108 9.83 -23.50 17.99
CA VAL A 108 11.03 -23.20 18.79
C VAL A 108 11.05 -23.98 20.11
N LEU A 109 9.90 -24.09 20.77
CA LEU A 109 9.77 -24.85 22.02
C LEU A 109 9.91 -26.37 21.80
N ASP A 110 9.36 -26.90 20.69
CA ASP A 110 9.51 -28.31 20.31
C ASP A 110 10.96 -28.61 19.95
N ASP A 111 11.66 -27.74 19.26
CA ASP A 111 13.07 -27.86 18.94
C ASP A 111 13.97 -27.84 20.18
N LEU A 112 13.62 -26.99 21.15
CA LEU A 112 14.29 -26.95 22.46
C LEU A 112 14.05 -28.25 23.26
N ALA A 113 12.80 -28.72 23.32
CA ALA A 113 12.44 -29.97 24.01
C ALA A 113 13.07 -31.19 23.38
N ALA A 114 13.24 -31.18 22.06
CA ALA A 114 13.93 -32.26 21.31
C ALA A 114 15.47 -32.16 21.37
N GLY A 115 16.03 -31.13 22.01
CA GLY A 115 17.47 -30.88 22.10
C GLY A 115 18.14 -30.48 20.79
N ARG A 116 17.37 -30.01 19.80
CA ARG A 116 17.89 -29.56 18.50
C ARG A 116 18.51 -28.16 18.57
N ILE A 117 18.05 -27.35 19.51
CA ILE A 117 18.58 -26.00 19.79
C ILE A 117 18.86 -25.84 21.27
N SER A 118 19.82 -24.99 21.62
CA SER A 118 20.15 -24.65 23.01
C SER A 118 19.18 -23.63 23.59
N SER A 119 19.13 -23.53 24.92
CA SER A 119 18.30 -22.53 25.63
C SER A 119 18.63 -21.10 25.22
N SER A 120 19.91 -20.79 24.95
CA SER A 120 20.35 -19.47 24.53
C SER A 120 19.89 -19.13 23.10
N GLU A 121 19.90 -20.09 22.21
CA GLU A 121 19.40 -19.94 20.84
C GLU A 121 17.88 -19.77 20.82
N ALA A 122 17.15 -20.55 21.61
CA ALA A 122 15.71 -20.43 21.75
C ALA A 122 15.30 -19.04 22.26
N VAL A 123 15.98 -18.49 23.26
CA VAL A 123 15.76 -17.15 23.77
C VAL A 123 16.07 -16.09 22.71
N GLY A 124 17.13 -16.27 21.92
CA GLY A 124 17.47 -15.37 20.81
C GLY A 124 16.37 -15.32 19.73
N LEU A 125 15.87 -16.49 19.33
CA LEU A 125 14.80 -16.61 18.33
C LEU A 125 13.47 -16.02 18.82
N LEU A 126 13.11 -16.21 20.09
CA LEU A 126 11.88 -15.65 20.67
C LEU A 126 11.94 -14.15 20.90
N ARG A 127 13.15 -13.57 21.13
CA ARG A 127 13.34 -12.13 21.26
C ARG A 127 13.26 -11.39 19.93
N SER A 128 13.72 -11.99 18.84
CA SER A 128 13.64 -11.37 17.51
C SER A 128 12.20 -11.23 17.00
N ASP A 129 11.28 -12.04 17.52
CA ASP A 129 9.84 -11.95 17.19
C ASP A 129 9.11 -10.82 17.98
N MET A 130 9.76 -10.23 18.99
CA MET A 130 9.17 -9.17 19.84
C MET A 130 9.65 -7.76 19.46
N SER A 131 10.51 -7.61 18.47
CA SER A 131 11.02 -6.34 17.95
C SER A 131 10.48 -6.07 16.58
#